data_3b9ff386a8e4b91bba87448cec888189
#
_entry.id   3b9ff386a8e4b91bba87448cec888189
#
_cell.length_a   1.000
_cell.length_b   1.000
_cell.length_c   1.000
_cell.angle_alpha   90.00
_cell.angle_beta   90.00
_cell.angle_gamma   90.00
#
_symmetry.space_group_name_H-M   'P 1'
#
loop_
_entity.id
_entity.type
_entity.pdbx_description
1 polymer ?
#
loop_
_entity_poly.entity_id
_entity_poly.type
_entity_poly.pdbx_seq_one_letter_code
_entity_poly.pdbx_strand_id
1 'polypeptide(L)'
;MTAVSQKDVVIIGAGPAGLTAAYQLCKAGIPSTILEKDKVVGGLSRTVNYKGYHFDIGGHRFFTKLKAVDDMWREVLKDGQFLRRRRLSRIYYNGRFFNYPLRTANVVFGLGVFNSILILLSYLRARAFPEHPEETFEQWVSNRFGKRLYRIFFKTYTEKVWGIPCHEITANWAAQRIKGLSLFTALKDALIRGRTRTKGEVIKTLIDAFDYPAKGPGMMWNTVLELAESQGSKVLLESSVSKILWSKGIVTALEIQTATERRRIAGTHFISTMPIRELIQKLDPPAPLETRRAADKLNYRDFITVALILDKSDLFPDNWIYIHDPRVRVGRIQNFKNWSPQMVPDPGKTCLGLEYFCFEGDDLWTMPDHEIVRLATRELSELGLGNGSDVQEGRVVRMPQAYPVYDSNHLEALRTVRQFLNKITNLYLVGRNGMHKYNNQDHSMLTAMLAVENIQGANYDIWQVNADEEFHEEIRTKAGPVKEDMFATLRSTQPRVPTRTEQSIKRQLNECD
;
A
#
# COMPACT_ATOMS: atom_id res chain seq x y z
N MET A 1 6.36 -44.85 11.09
CA MET A 1 6.51 -43.62 10.30
C MET A 1 5.13 -43.21 9.85
N THR A 2 4.50 -42.29 10.55
CA THR A 2 3.22 -41.70 10.14
C THR A 2 3.44 -40.90 8.88
N ALA A 3 2.75 -41.25 7.79
CA ALA A 3 2.78 -40.49 6.54
C ALA A 3 2.43 -39.03 6.84
N VAL A 4 3.39 -38.11 6.65
CA VAL A 4 3.13 -36.67 6.72
C VAL A 4 2.10 -36.39 5.63
N SER A 5 0.91 -35.99 6.01
CA SER A 5 -0.15 -35.64 5.09
C SER A 5 0.35 -34.49 4.23
N GLN A 6 0.43 -34.69 2.91
CA GLN A 6 0.88 -33.68 1.95
C GLN A 6 -0.06 -32.46 2.07
N LYS A 7 0.52 -31.30 2.35
CA LYS A 7 -0.24 -30.04 2.45
C LYS A 7 -0.48 -29.50 1.05
N ASP A 8 -1.74 -29.41 0.64
CA ASP A 8 -2.13 -28.75 -0.61
C ASP A 8 -2.55 -27.31 -0.29
N VAL A 9 -1.69 -26.35 -0.60
CA VAL A 9 -1.95 -24.93 -0.31
C VAL A 9 -2.36 -24.21 -1.58
N VAL A 10 -3.51 -23.54 -1.52
CA VAL A 10 -4.02 -22.70 -2.61
C VAL A 10 -3.95 -21.24 -2.21
N ILE A 11 -3.35 -20.42 -3.07
CA ILE A 11 -3.14 -18.99 -2.84
C ILE A 11 -3.99 -18.20 -3.82
N ILE A 12 -4.81 -17.27 -3.32
CA ILE A 12 -5.64 -16.38 -4.12
C ILE A 12 -4.94 -15.03 -4.23
N GLY A 13 -4.50 -14.69 -5.45
CA GLY A 13 -3.80 -13.47 -5.82
C GLY A 13 -2.28 -13.62 -5.85
N ALA A 14 -1.66 -13.13 -6.93
CA ALA A 14 -0.22 -13.12 -7.16
C ALA A 14 0.40 -11.72 -6.97
N GLY A 15 -0.11 -10.94 -6.00
CA GLY A 15 0.54 -9.72 -5.53
C GLY A 15 1.68 -10.01 -4.55
N PRO A 16 2.31 -8.98 -3.94
CA PRO A 16 3.42 -9.15 -3.01
C PRO A 16 3.18 -10.17 -1.90
N ALA A 17 1.99 -10.16 -1.27
CA ALA A 17 1.67 -11.11 -0.20
C ALA A 17 1.54 -12.54 -0.72
N GLY A 18 0.79 -12.76 -1.82
CA GLY A 18 0.61 -14.10 -2.37
C GLY A 18 1.90 -14.73 -2.87
N LEU A 19 2.71 -13.97 -3.60
CA LEU A 19 4.02 -14.45 -4.07
C LEU A 19 5.02 -14.67 -2.93
N THR A 20 4.99 -13.84 -1.88
CA THR A 20 5.79 -14.09 -0.66
C THR A 20 5.37 -15.40 0.00
N ALA A 21 4.05 -15.66 0.11
CA ALA A 21 3.56 -16.92 0.66
C ALA A 21 4.04 -18.12 -0.16
N ALA A 22 3.93 -18.06 -1.48
CA ALA A 22 4.39 -19.10 -2.38
C ALA A 22 5.90 -19.38 -2.20
N TYR A 23 6.72 -18.33 -2.17
CA TYR A 23 8.16 -18.44 -1.97
C TYR A 23 8.52 -19.08 -0.63
N GLN A 24 7.89 -18.64 0.46
CA GLN A 24 8.13 -19.21 1.79
C GLN A 24 7.66 -20.67 1.91
N LEU A 25 6.54 -21.01 1.28
CA LEU A 25 6.07 -22.40 1.19
C LEU A 25 7.06 -23.27 0.41
N CYS A 26 7.59 -22.80 -0.70
CA CYS A 26 8.63 -23.51 -1.46
C CYS A 26 9.88 -23.75 -0.61
N LYS A 27 10.34 -22.76 0.15
CA LYS A 27 11.47 -22.94 1.11
C LYS A 27 11.18 -24.00 2.17
N ALA A 28 9.92 -24.19 2.53
CA ALA A 28 9.47 -25.24 3.43
C ALA A 28 9.21 -26.59 2.73
N GLY A 29 9.50 -26.72 1.43
CA GLY A 29 9.24 -27.93 0.65
C GLY A 29 7.75 -28.19 0.36
N ILE A 30 6.92 -27.17 0.42
CA ILE A 30 5.47 -27.23 0.19
C ILE A 30 5.12 -26.48 -1.10
N PRO A 31 5.00 -27.15 -2.25
CA PRO A 31 4.54 -26.48 -3.48
C PRO A 31 3.09 -26.03 -3.33
N SER A 32 2.75 -24.91 -4.01
CA SER A 32 1.44 -24.32 -3.92
C SER A 32 0.81 -24.07 -5.30
N THR A 33 -0.51 -23.91 -5.32
CA THR A 33 -1.25 -23.43 -6.50
C THR A 33 -1.65 -21.99 -6.30
N ILE A 34 -1.18 -21.09 -7.17
CA ILE A 34 -1.44 -19.65 -7.12
C ILE A 34 -2.46 -19.30 -8.19
N LEU A 35 -3.52 -18.60 -7.82
CA LEU A 35 -4.60 -18.15 -8.70
C LEU A 35 -4.52 -16.64 -8.85
N GLU A 36 -4.34 -16.14 -10.06
CA GLU A 36 -4.31 -14.70 -10.34
C GLU A 36 -5.35 -14.35 -11.41
N LYS A 37 -6.17 -13.35 -11.14
CA LYS A 37 -7.21 -12.90 -12.08
C LYS A 37 -6.67 -12.14 -13.28
N ASP A 38 -5.52 -11.48 -13.12
CA ASP A 38 -4.87 -10.73 -14.18
C ASP A 38 -3.94 -11.64 -15.00
N LYS A 39 -3.50 -11.15 -16.16
CA LYS A 39 -2.52 -11.81 -17.03
C LYS A 39 -1.06 -11.58 -16.58
N VAL A 40 -0.84 -10.81 -15.55
CA VAL A 40 0.48 -10.47 -15.00
C VAL A 40 0.45 -10.48 -13.48
N VAL A 41 1.57 -10.84 -12.88
CA VAL A 41 1.75 -10.86 -11.42
C VAL A 41 2.19 -9.50 -10.87
N GLY A 42 2.33 -9.41 -9.54
CA GLY A 42 2.81 -8.23 -8.82
C GLY A 42 1.70 -7.35 -8.24
N GLY A 43 0.44 -7.57 -8.64
CA GLY A 43 -0.71 -6.82 -8.13
C GLY A 43 -0.51 -5.30 -8.22
N LEU A 44 -0.66 -4.59 -7.10
CA LEU A 44 -0.41 -3.14 -7.03
C LEU A 44 1.06 -2.76 -7.21
N SER A 45 1.99 -3.66 -6.90
CA SER A 45 3.45 -3.43 -7.00
C SER A 45 4.04 -3.94 -8.31
N ARG A 46 3.22 -4.14 -9.35
CA ARG A 46 3.71 -4.48 -10.67
C ARG A 46 4.30 -3.26 -11.39
N THR A 47 5.23 -3.50 -12.28
CA THR A 47 5.76 -2.52 -13.21
C THR A 47 5.20 -2.79 -14.60
N VAL A 48 4.63 -1.79 -15.23
CA VAL A 48 4.11 -1.88 -16.60
C VAL A 48 5.24 -1.62 -17.57
N ASN A 49 5.35 -2.44 -18.63
CA ASN A 49 6.23 -2.19 -19.76
C ASN A 49 5.39 -1.70 -20.94
N TYR A 50 5.74 -0.55 -21.46
CA TYR A 50 5.13 0.02 -22.65
C TYR A 50 6.22 0.51 -23.62
N LYS A 51 6.42 -0.18 -24.72
CA LYS A 51 7.46 0.15 -25.71
C LYS A 51 8.89 0.28 -25.13
N GLY A 52 9.20 -0.51 -24.09
CA GLY A 52 10.48 -0.43 -23.38
C GLY A 52 10.53 0.57 -22.23
N TYR A 53 9.55 1.48 -22.12
CA TYR A 53 9.39 2.32 -20.93
C TYR A 53 8.75 1.51 -19.82
N HIS A 54 9.36 1.57 -18.65
CA HIS A 54 8.84 0.93 -17.45
C HIS A 54 8.25 1.99 -16.53
N PHE A 55 7.09 1.73 -15.98
CA PHE A 55 6.46 2.62 -15.00
C PHE A 55 5.62 1.85 -14.00
N ASP A 56 5.59 2.32 -12.78
CA ASP A 56 4.90 1.68 -11.67
C ASP A 56 3.48 2.19 -11.51
N ILE A 57 2.65 1.37 -10.90
CA ILE A 57 1.32 1.76 -10.47
C ILE A 57 1.43 2.35 -9.06
N GLY A 58 1.78 3.63 -8.98
CA GLY A 58 2.14 4.29 -7.72
C GLY A 58 3.61 4.10 -7.35
N GLY A 59 4.07 4.80 -6.30
CA GLY A 59 5.46 4.74 -5.86
C GLY A 59 5.72 3.58 -4.90
N HIS A 60 6.55 2.63 -5.26
CA HIS A 60 6.88 1.46 -4.47
C HIS A 60 8.36 1.43 -4.10
N ARG A 61 8.71 2.10 -3.01
CA ARG A 61 10.07 2.09 -2.45
C ARG A 61 10.35 0.79 -1.72
N PHE A 62 11.58 0.28 -1.85
CA PHE A 62 12.08 -0.81 -1.04
C PHE A 62 12.81 -0.23 0.18
N PHE A 63 12.08 -0.13 1.25
CA PHE A 63 12.55 0.25 2.57
C PHE A 63 11.75 -0.50 3.61
N THR A 64 12.42 -1.15 4.54
CA THR A 64 11.78 -1.87 5.63
C THR A 64 12.62 -1.82 6.90
N LYS A 65 11.97 -1.96 8.04
CA LYS A 65 12.60 -2.18 9.35
C LYS A 65 12.54 -3.68 9.73
N LEU A 66 11.95 -4.49 8.87
CA LEU A 66 11.67 -5.89 9.08
C LEU A 66 12.80 -6.73 8.49
N LYS A 67 13.68 -7.30 9.34
CA LYS A 67 14.82 -8.08 8.88
C LYS A 67 14.42 -9.22 7.94
N ALA A 68 13.39 -9.97 8.27
CA ALA A 68 12.94 -11.09 7.44
C ALA A 68 12.53 -10.68 6.02
N VAL A 69 11.96 -9.46 5.88
CA VAL A 69 11.59 -8.90 4.57
C VAL A 69 12.82 -8.44 3.81
N ASP A 70 13.76 -7.73 4.48
CA ASP A 70 15.01 -7.29 3.85
C ASP A 70 15.85 -8.49 3.40
N ASP A 71 15.97 -9.52 4.24
CA ASP A 71 16.65 -10.77 3.91
C ASP A 71 16.06 -11.40 2.63
N MET A 72 14.73 -11.51 2.53
CA MET A 72 14.08 -12.02 1.33
C MET A 72 14.36 -11.16 0.09
N TRP A 73 14.37 -9.83 0.23
CA TRP A 73 14.70 -8.97 -0.91
C TRP A 73 16.11 -9.23 -1.43
N ARG A 74 17.10 -9.35 -0.53
CA ARG A 74 18.51 -9.64 -0.88
C ARG A 74 18.70 -11.04 -1.43
N GLU A 75 17.90 -11.99 -0.95
CA GLU A 75 17.94 -13.38 -1.41
C GLU A 75 17.40 -13.52 -2.84
N VAL A 76 16.33 -12.79 -3.17
CA VAL A 76 15.65 -12.85 -4.48
C VAL A 76 16.38 -12.02 -5.53
N LEU A 77 16.71 -10.78 -5.22
CA LEU A 77 17.42 -9.88 -6.15
C LEU A 77 18.89 -9.74 -5.74
N LYS A 78 19.75 -10.20 -6.65
CA LYS A 78 21.22 -10.22 -6.45
C LYS A 78 21.82 -8.81 -6.52
N ASP A 79 23.09 -8.72 -6.13
CA ASP A 79 23.87 -7.49 -6.24
C ASP A 79 23.80 -6.87 -7.63
N GLY A 80 23.66 -5.53 -7.68
CA GLY A 80 23.50 -4.77 -8.92
C GLY A 80 22.05 -4.68 -9.46
N GLN A 81 21.14 -5.51 -8.97
CA GLN A 81 19.73 -5.44 -9.34
C GLN A 81 18.94 -4.44 -8.49
N PHE A 82 19.42 -4.10 -7.29
CA PHE A 82 18.94 -2.98 -6.50
C PHE A 82 19.81 -1.74 -6.70
N LEU A 83 19.17 -0.59 -6.86
CA LEU A 83 19.80 0.70 -6.93
C LEU A 83 19.51 1.46 -5.63
N ARG A 84 20.59 1.91 -4.95
CA ARG A 84 20.42 2.81 -3.80
C ARG A 84 20.09 4.21 -4.32
N ARG A 85 18.91 4.71 -3.98
CA ARG A 85 18.40 6.02 -4.44
C ARG A 85 18.27 7.00 -3.30
N ARG A 86 18.80 8.21 -3.50
CA ARG A 86 18.53 9.33 -2.60
C ARG A 86 17.06 9.71 -2.74
N ARG A 87 16.39 9.82 -1.61
CA ARG A 87 15.00 10.28 -1.59
C ARG A 87 14.95 11.78 -1.84
N LEU A 88 14.30 12.20 -2.89
CA LEU A 88 13.97 13.60 -3.15
C LEU A 88 12.48 13.67 -3.47
N SER A 89 11.71 14.27 -2.58
CA SER A 89 10.28 14.53 -2.80
C SER A 89 9.93 15.89 -2.21
N ARG A 90 9.07 16.62 -2.91
CA ARG A 90 8.62 17.95 -2.50
C ARG A 90 7.10 18.05 -2.63
N ILE A 91 6.54 19.03 -1.95
CA ILE A 91 5.15 19.45 -2.13
C ILE A 91 5.13 20.61 -3.11
N TYR A 92 4.24 20.55 -4.09
CA TYR A 92 3.95 21.65 -5.00
C TYR A 92 2.60 22.29 -4.63
N TYR A 93 2.63 23.60 -4.39
CA TYR A 93 1.46 24.39 -4.08
C TYR A 93 1.62 25.81 -4.63
N ASN A 94 0.65 26.27 -5.41
CA ASN A 94 0.57 27.64 -5.96
C ASN A 94 1.88 28.12 -6.63
N GLY A 95 2.41 27.31 -7.57
CA GLY A 95 3.62 27.63 -8.32
C GLY A 95 4.93 27.49 -7.55
N ARG A 96 4.92 26.96 -6.32
CA ARG A 96 6.11 26.86 -5.46
C ARG A 96 6.32 25.48 -4.89
N PHE A 97 7.60 25.16 -4.68
CA PHE A 97 8.01 23.90 -4.05
C PHE A 97 8.27 24.06 -2.56
N PHE A 98 7.74 23.15 -1.77
CA PHE A 98 7.99 23.03 -0.34
C PHE A 98 8.66 21.71 -0.03
N ASN A 99 9.63 21.73 0.87
CA ASN A 99 10.33 20.53 1.30
C ASN A 99 9.35 19.56 1.98
N TYR A 100 9.56 18.28 1.78
CA TYR A 100 8.87 17.24 2.53
C TYR A 100 9.89 16.38 3.30
N PRO A 101 9.87 16.38 4.65
CA PRO A 101 8.91 17.10 5.52
C PRO A 101 9.05 18.62 5.43
N LEU A 102 7.97 19.31 5.80
CA LEU A 102 7.93 20.78 5.79
C LEU A 102 9.03 21.37 6.69
N ARG A 103 9.79 22.32 6.16
CA ARG A 103 10.78 23.10 6.91
C ARG A 103 10.26 24.52 7.12
N THR A 104 10.31 25.03 8.33
CA THR A 104 9.74 26.34 8.71
C THR A 104 10.26 27.48 7.83
N ALA A 105 11.58 27.56 7.61
CA ALA A 105 12.17 28.59 6.74
C ALA A 105 11.62 28.50 5.31
N ASN A 106 11.54 27.29 4.73
CA ASN A 106 11.01 27.10 3.39
C ASN A 106 9.51 27.45 3.30
N VAL A 107 8.73 27.19 4.35
CA VAL A 107 7.30 27.57 4.41
C VAL A 107 7.16 29.10 4.48
N VAL A 108 7.94 29.77 5.34
CA VAL A 108 7.92 31.23 5.48
C VAL A 108 8.31 31.94 4.18
N PHE A 109 9.43 31.54 3.56
CA PHE A 109 9.85 32.10 2.27
C PHE A 109 8.90 31.74 1.13
N GLY A 110 8.37 30.53 1.13
CA GLY A 110 7.46 30.06 0.10
C GLY A 110 6.07 30.68 0.14
N LEU A 111 5.48 30.91 1.30
CA LEU A 111 4.15 31.51 1.45
C LEU A 111 4.19 33.04 1.63
N GLY A 112 5.35 33.62 1.94
CA GLY A 112 5.55 35.02 2.25
C GLY A 112 5.23 35.36 3.71
N VAL A 113 5.77 36.50 4.17
CA VAL A 113 5.72 36.92 5.59
C VAL A 113 4.28 37.10 6.08
N PHE A 114 3.43 37.74 5.28
CA PHE A 114 2.02 37.99 5.66
C PHE A 114 1.25 36.69 5.92
N ASN A 115 1.33 35.72 5.00
CA ASN A 115 0.69 34.42 5.19
C ASN A 115 1.29 33.68 6.41
N SER A 116 2.57 33.81 6.66
CA SER A 116 3.24 33.17 7.80
C SER A 116 2.76 33.73 9.13
N ILE A 117 2.54 35.04 9.21
CA ILE A 117 1.92 35.69 10.40
C ILE A 117 0.50 35.17 10.59
N LEU A 118 -0.31 35.08 9.55
CA LEU A 118 -1.67 34.54 9.65
C LEU A 118 -1.70 33.06 10.04
N ILE A 119 -0.71 32.26 9.61
CA ILE A 119 -0.55 30.86 10.04
C ILE A 119 -0.24 30.82 11.53
N LEU A 120 0.69 31.65 12.01
CA LEU A 120 1.04 31.73 13.42
C LEU A 120 -0.15 32.14 14.29
N LEU A 121 -0.90 33.17 13.91
CA LEU A 121 -2.10 33.59 14.61
C LEU A 121 -3.16 32.48 14.65
N SER A 122 -3.38 31.80 13.52
CA SER A 122 -4.28 30.65 13.42
C SER A 122 -3.85 29.50 14.34
N TYR A 123 -2.55 29.23 14.45
CA TYR A 123 -1.99 28.25 15.36
C TYR A 123 -2.20 28.62 16.83
N LEU A 124 -1.86 29.87 17.21
CA LEU A 124 -2.05 30.35 18.58
C LEU A 124 -3.52 30.29 19.02
N ARG A 125 -4.43 30.67 18.11
CA ARG A 125 -5.87 30.55 18.34
C ARG A 125 -6.30 29.10 18.59
N ALA A 126 -5.83 28.16 17.75
CA ALA A 126 -6.16 26.74 17.89
C ALA A 126 -5.61 26.15 19.21
N ARG A 127 -4.46 26.64 19.68
CA ARG A 127 -3.88 26.22 20.97
C ARG A 127 -4.64 26.80 22.17
N ALA A 128 -5.15 28.02 22.06
CA ALA A 128 -5.94 28.67 23.12
C ALA A 128 -7.38 28.13 23.20
N PHE A 129 -7.95 27.78 22.04
CA PHE A 129 -9.34 27.34 21.92
C PHE A 129 -9.41 26.08 21.03
N PRO A 130 -8.94 24.91 21.52
CA PRO A 130 -9.01 23.66 20.76
C PRO A 130 -10.46 23.20 20.63
N GLU A 131 -10.78 22.58 19.49
CA GLU A 131 -12.08 21.95 19.26
C GLU A 131 -12.15 20.58 19.95
N HIS A 132 -13.19 20.34 20.73
CA HIS A 132 -13.45 19.07 21.42
C HIS A 132 -14.92 18.64 21.21
N PRO A 133 -15.19 17.31 21.08
CA PRO A 133 -14.22 16.20 20.99
C PRO A 133 -13.46 16.18 19.67
N GLU A 134 -12.23 15.62 19.67
CA GLU A 134 -11.45 15.40 18.44
C GLU A 134 -11.87 14.09 17.75
N GLU A 135 -12.88 14.14 16.92
CA GLU A 135 -13.43 12.96 16.22
C GLU A 135 -12.94 12.84 14.78
N THR A 136 -12.62 13.99 14.14
CA THR A 136 -12.31 14.06 12.72
C THR A 136 -10.86 14.46 12.45
N PHE A 137 -10.38 14.10 11.26
CA PHE A 137 -9.07 14.53 10.74
C PHE A 137 -8.93 16.06 10.76
N GLU A 138 -9.97 16.77 10.33
CA GLU A 138 -9.96 18.24 10.30
C GLU A 138 -9.73 18.83 11.69
N GLN A 139 -10.47 18.37 12.70
CA GLN A 139 -10.32 18.84 14.10
C GLN A 139 -8.94 18.50 14.63
N TRP A 140 -8.49 17.26 14.43
CA TRP A 140 -7.20 16.79 14.93
C TRP A 140 -6.03 17.60 14.35
N VAL A 141 -6.00 17.84 13.04
CA VAL A 141 -4.94 18.62 12.38
C VAL A 141 -5.06 20.10 12.73
N SER A 142 -6.29 20.66 12.73
CA SER A 142 -6.51 22.06 13.04
C SER A 142 -6.08 22.44 14.45
N ASN A 143 -6.33 21.59 15.46
CA ASN A 143 -5.90 21.80 16.84
C ASN A 143 -4.38 21.82 16.99
N ARG A 144 -3.66 21.07 16.15
CA ARG A 144 -2.18 20.94 16.21
C ARG A 144 -1.42 21.93 15.37
N PHE A 145 -2.00 22.33 14.24
CA PHE A 145 -1.31 23.16 13.23
C PHE A 145 -2.02 24.48 12.91
N GLY A 146 -3.24 24.65 13.37
CA GLY A 146 -4.10 25.79 13.05
C GLY A 146 -4.85 25.58 11.71
N LYS A 147 -6.08 26.11 11.64
CA LYS A 147 -6.96 25.96 10.46
C LYS A 147 -6.33 26.47 9.15
N ARG A 148 -5.46 27.48 9.22
CA ARG A 148 -4.84 28.02 7.99
C ARG A 148 -3.83 27.06 7.39
N LEU A 149 -2.94 26.47 8.19
CA LEU A 149 -1.96 25.50 7.72
C LEU A 149 -2.65 24.21 7.27
N TYR A 150 -3.69 23.78 8.00
CA TYR A 150 -4.55 22.66 7.59
C TYR A 150 -5.08 22.85 6.17
N ARG A 151 -5.68 24.01 5.86
CA ARG A 151 -6.25 24.29 4.54
C ARG A 151 -5.21 24.27 3.41
N ILE A 152 -3.98 24.74 3.68
CA ILE A 152 -2.92 24.84 2.67
C ILE A 152 -2.27 23.49 2.38
N PHE A 153 -1.87 22.75 3.43
CA PHE A 153 -1.01 21.57 3.26
C PHE A 153 -1.68 20.23 3.57
N PHE A 154 -2.87 20.22 4.14
CA PHE A 154 -3.51 18.95 4.50
C PHE A 154 -4.82 18.73 3.75
N LYS A 155 -5.73 19.69 3.77
CA LYS A 155 -7.09 19.51 3.25
C LYS A 155 -7.10 19.04 1.81
N THR A 156 -6.60 19.86 0.88
CA THR A 156 -6.70 19.59 -0.57
C THR A 156 -6.10 18.25 -0.96
N TYR A 157 -4.91 17.94 -0.47
CA TYR A 157 -4.24 16.69 -0.81
C TYR A 157 -4.96 15.48 -0.19
N THR A 158 -5.37 15.57 1.08
CA THR A 158 -6.09 14.49 1.75
C THR A 158 -7.41 14.18 1.05
N GLU A 159 -8.20 15.21 0.71
CA GLU A 159 -9.46 15.03 0.00
C GLU A 159 -9.28 14.49 -1.43
N LYS A 160 -8.22 14.90 -2.15
CA LYS A 160 -7.86 14.27 -3.44
C LYS A 160 -7.59 12.78 -3.31
N VAL A 161 -6.76 12.39 -2.32
CA VAL A 161 -6.35 10.99 -2.13
C VAL A 161 -7.51 10.12 -1.67
N TRP A 162 -8.27 10.58 -0.66
CA TRP A 162 -9.29 9.75 -0.02
C TRP A 162 -10.68 9.87 -0.66
N GLY A 163 -10.94 10.95 -1.40
CA GLY A 163 -12.21 11.18 -2.10
C GLY A 163 -13.38 11.46 -1.17
N ILE A 164 -13.12 11.68 0.11
CA ILE A 164 -14.10 12.06 1.14
C ILE A 164 -13.63 13.32 1.85
N PRO A 165 -14.56 14.18 2.33
CA PRO A 165 -14.22 15.37 3.08
C PRO A 165 -13.42 15.06 4.35
N CYS A 166 -12.48 15.91 4.72
CA CYS A 166 -11.64 15.72 5.89
C CYS A 166 -12.42 15.63 7.23
N HIS A 167 -13.64 16.14 7.28
CA HIS A 167 -14.50 16.01 8.47
C HIS A 167 -15.21 14.65 8.57
N GLU A 168 -15.14 13.81 7.53
CA GLU A 168 -15.64 12.43 7.54
C GLU A 168 -14.53 11.40 7.82
N ILE A 169 -13.26 11.81 7.74
CA ILE A 169 -12.11 10.97 8.06
C ILE A 169 -11.90 10.99 9.59
N THR A 170 -11.69 9.84 10.20
CA THR A 170 -11.52 9.75 11.66
C THR A 170 -10.22 10.37 12.16
N ALA A 171 -10.24 10.97 13.37
CA ALA A 171 -9.06 11.54 14.01
C ALA A 171 -7.97 10.49 14.28
N ASN A 172 -8.34 9.25 14.57
CA ASN A 172 -7.40 8.15 14.76
C ASN A 172 -6.52 7.92 13.54
N TRP A 173 -7.08 8.00 12.34
CA TRP A 173 -6.33 7.90 11.11
C TRP A 173 -5.27 9.02 10.99
N ALA A 174 -5.66 10.27 11.33
CA ALA A 174 -4.74 11.40 11.35
C ALA A 174 -3.60 11.19 12.36
N ALA A 175 -3.95 10.75 13.57
CA ALA A 175 -2.99 10.53 14.66
C ALA A 175 -1.92 9.49 14.29
N GLN A 176 -2.30 8.46 13.55
CA GLN A 176 -1.39 7.41 13.09
C GLN A 176 -0.43 7.89 12.00
N ARG A 177 -0.90 8.74 11.08
CA ARG A 177 -0.15 9.18 9.89
C ARG A 177 0.70 10.42 10.11
N ILE A 178 0.34 11.29 11.05
CA ILE A 178 0.98 12.59 11.28
C ILE A 178 1.72 12.60 12.63
N LYS A 179 2.06 11.43 13.20
CA LYS A 179 2.84 11.32 14.43
C LYS A 179 4.20 12.04 14.29
N GLY A 180 4.58 12.82 15.30
CA GLY A 180 5.91 13.44 15.40
C GLY A 180 6.07 14.80 14.73
N LEU A 181 5.09 15.31 13.98
CA LEU A 181 5.10 16.68 13.49
C LEU A 181 4.54 17.64 14.56
N SER A 182 5.39 18.41 15.21
CA SER A 182 5.00 19.54 16.07
C SER A 182 5.51 20.84 15.48
N LEU A 183 4.58 21.72 15.13
CA LEU A 183 4.94 23.07 14.67
C LEU A 183 5.67 23.85 15.76
N PHE A 184 5.32 23.60 17.03
CA PHE A 184 5.97 24.22 18.19
C PHE A 184 7.43 23.80 18.31
N THR A 185 7.73 22.52 18.13
CA THR A 185 9.12 22.02 18.13
C THR A 185 9.90 22.61 16.95
N ALA A 186 9.28 22.68 15.77
CA ALA A 186 9.90 23.29 14.60
C ALA A 186 10.11 24.81 14.73
N LEU A 187 9.17 25.54 15.33
CA LEU A 187 9.27 26.97 15.62
C LEU A 187 10.27 27.25 16.76
N LYS A 188 10.23 26.46 17.84
CA LYS A 188 11.19 26.55 18.94
C LYS A 188 12.61 26.32 18.43
N ASP A 189 12.80 25.30 17.60
CA ASP A 189 14.09 25.00 16.99
C ASP A 189 14.57 26.12 16.05
N ALA A 190 13.67 26.72 15.29
CA ALA A 190 14.01 27.84 14.41
C ALA A 190 14.36 29.12 15.18
N LEU A 191 13.69 29.38 16.32
CA LEU A 191 13.94 30.55 17.17
C LEU A 191 15.19 30.38 18.05
N ILE A 192 15.45 29.18 18.57
CA ILE A 192 16.59 28.90 19.47
C ILE A 192 17.88 28.64 18.70
N ARG A 193 17.82 28.03 17.49
CA ARG A 193 19.00 27.69 16.67
C ARG A 193 19.63 28.83 15.90
N GLY A 194 19.19 30.07 16.10
CA GLY A 194 19.93 31.24 15.59
C GLY A 194 21.35 31.38 16.12
N ARG A 195 21.81 30.58 17.10
CA ARG A 195 23.11 30.79 17.78
C ARG A 195 23.97 29.61 18.19
N THR A 196 23.57 28.37 18.07
CA THR A 196 24.50 27.27 18.43
C THR A 196 24.27 26.00 17.60
N ARG A 197 25.30 25.64 16.85
CA ARG A 197 25.47 24.30 16.25
C ARG A 197 25.84 23.31 17.36
N THR A 198 24.89 22.70 18.01
CA THR A 198 25.15 21.49 18.82
C THR A 198 24.56 20.28 18.10
N LYS A 199 25.45 19.33 17.76
CA LYS A 199 25.10 17.99 17.29
C LYS A 199 24.26 17.29 18.37
N GLY A 200 23.02 16.96 18.10
CA GLY A 200 22.30 16.01 18.94
C GLY A 200 20.88 16.43 19.30
N GLU A 201 20.01 16.49 18.33
CA GLU A 201 18.59 16.11 18.40
C GLU A 201 18.01 16.38 17.01
N VAL A 202 18.20 15.39 16.13
CA VAL A 202 17.64 15.42 14.79
C VAL A 202 16.13 15.19 14.98
N ILE A 203 15.31 16.17 14.51
CA ILE A 203 13.91 15.93 14.17
C ILE A 203 13.88 14.55 13.49
N LYS A 204 13.02 13.63 13.96
CA LYS A 204 12.89 12.29 13.40
C LYS A 204 12.91 12.39 11.88
N THR A 205 14.05 12.08 11.27
CA THR A 205 14.30 12.30 9.86
C THR A 205 13.62 11.18 9.08
N LEU A 206 12.83 11.56 8.09
CA LEU A 206 12.42 10.61 7.06
C LEU A 206 13.66 9.96 6.44
N ILE A 207 13.49 8.74 5.92
CA ILE A 207 14.57 8.04 5.24
C ILE A 207 15.20 8.92 4.16
N ASP A 208 16.52 9.03 4.18
CA ASP A 208 17.28 9.82 3.20
C ASP A 208 17.50 9.06 1.89
N ALA A 209 17.40 7.75 1.93
CA ALA A 209 17.59 6.89 0.78
C ALA A 209 16.77 5.60 0.92
N PHE A 210 16.43 5.00 -0.20
CA PHE A 210 15.72 3.73 -0.32
C PHE A 210 16.36 2.88 -1.41
N ASP A 211 16.07 1.60 -1.40
CA ASP A 211 16.45 0.69 -2.46
C ASP A 211 15.33 0.59 -3.50
N TYR A 212 15.70 0.38 -4.75
CA TYR A 212 14.75 0.28 -5.84
C TYR A 212 15.25 -0.70 -6.90
N PRO A 213 14.45 -1.70 -7.32
CA PRO A 213 14.85 -2.62 -8.38
C PRO A 213 15.07 -1.87 -9.69
N ALA A 214 16.12 -2.21 -10.41
CA ALA A 214 16.58 -1.45 -11.58
C ALA A 214 15.52 -1.24 -12.68
N LYS A 215 14.61 -2.19 -12.85
CA LYS A 215 13.46 -2.12 -13.79
C LYS A 215 12.11 -2.04 -13.08
N GLY A 216 12.09 -1.46 -11.86
CA GLY A 216 10.89 -1.32 -11.06
C GLY A 216 10.56 -2.54 -10.18
N PRO A 217 9.62 -2.38 -9.23
CA PRO A 217 9.23 -3.43 -8.28
C PRO A 217 8.70 -4.69 -8.93
N GLY A 218 8.11 -4.62 -10.12
CA GLY A 218 7.69 -5.80 -10.90
C GLY A 218 8.82 -6.78 -11.16
N MET A 219 10.07 -6.32 -11.26
CA MET A 219 11.24 -7.18 -11.40
C MET A 219 11.37 -8.15 -10.22
N MET A 220 11.17 -7.69 -8.99
CA MET A 220 11.16 -8.53 -7.78
C MET A 220 10.11 -9.63 -7.90
N TRP A 221 8.89 -9.26 -8.26
CA TRP A 221 7.76 -10.19 -8.25
C TRP A 221 7.81 -11.20 -9.38
N ASN A 222 8.35 -10.84 -10.53
CA ASN A 222 8.61 -11.79 -11.63
C ASN A 222 9.69 -12.81 -11.21
N THR A 223 10.77 -12.36 -10.58
CA THR A 223 11.82 -13.27 -10.08
C THR A 223 11.28 -14.21 -8.99
N VAL A 224 10.44 -13.72 -8.08
CA VAL A 224 9.78 -14.59 -7.08
C VAL A 224 8.87 -15.63 -7.75
N LEU A 225 8.14 -15.25 -8.79
CA LEU A 225 7.34 -16.18 -9.59
C LEU A 225 8.19 -17.30 -10.19
N GLU A 226 9.25 -16.93 -10.91
CA GLU A 226 10.18 -17.88 -11.54
C GLU A 226 10.79 -18.87 -10.52
N LEU A 227 11.18 -18.35 -9.35
CA LEU A 227 11.70 -19.18 -8.27
C LEU A 227 10.65 -20.14 -7.71
N ALA A 228 9.41 -19.69 -7.52
CA ALA A 228 8.33 -20.53 -7.02
C ALA A 228 7.97 -21.65 -8.04
N GLU A 229 7.88 -21.32 -9.33
CA GLU A 229 7.61 -22.30 -10.39
C GLU A 229 8.73 -23.32 -10.53
N SER A 230 9.99 -22.90 -10.45
CA SER A 230 11.15 -23.80 -10.50
C SER A 230 11.18 -24.83 -9.35
N GLN A 231 10.51 -24.52 -8.23
CA GLN A 231 10.35 -25.39 -7.07
C GLN A 231 9.01 -26.13 -7.03
N GLY A 232 8.27 -26.17 -8.15
CA GLY A 232 7.08 -27.00 -8.32
C GLY A 232 5.75 -26.32 -7.99
N SER A 233 5.72 -25.04 -7.64
CA SER A 233 4.47 -24.29 -7.54
C SER A 233 3.85 -24.07 -8.92
N LYS A 234 2.52 -24.01 -8.98
CA LYS A 234 1.76 -23.78 -10.21
C LYS A 234 1.12 -22.41 -10.16
N VAL A 235 1.29 -21.60 -11.20
CA VAL A 235 0.63 -20.30 -11.32
C VAL A 235 -0.39 -20.33 -12.43
N LEU A 236 -1.62 -19.98 -12.10
CA LEU A 236 -2.75 -19.94 -13.02
C LEU A 236 -3.16 -18.47 -13.17
N LEU A 237 -2.67 -17.84 -14.22
CA LEU A 237 -3.07 -16.49 -14.62
C LEU A 237 -4.47 -16.51 -15.24
N GLU A 238 -5.10 -15.33 -15.36
CA GLU A 238 -6.45 -15.17 -15.92
C GLU A 238 -7.48 -16.10 -15.27
N SER A 239 -7.26 -16.44 -13.98
CA SER A 239 -8.02 -17.40 -13.21
C SER A 239 -8.69 -16.70 -12.02
N SER A 240 -9.91 -16.25 -12.25
CA SER A 240 -10.69 -15.54 -11.22
C SER A 240 -11.45 -16.51 -10.34
N VAL A 241 -11.30 -16.42 -9.01
CA VAL A 241 -12.13 -17.16 -8.07
C VAL A 241 -13.57 -16.65 -8.15
N SER A 242 -14.51 -17.50 -8.49
CA SER A 242 -15.94 -17.20 -8.57
C SER A 242 -16.69 -17.58 -7.30
N LYS A 243 -16.31 -18.71 -6.65
CA LYS A 243 -16.90 -19.16 -5.39
C LYS A 243 -15.84 -19.75 -4.45
N ILE A 244 -16.09 -19.65 -3.17
CA ILE A 244 -15.31 -20.26 -2.08
C ILE A 244 -16.23 -21.24 -1.37
N LEU A 245 -16.02 -22.52 -1.63
CA LEU A 245 -16.84 -23.60 -1.09
C LEU A 245 -16.35 -23.94 0.31
N TRP A 246 -17.23 -23.86 1.30
CA TRP A 246 -16.88 -24.12 2.69
C TRP A 246 -17.99 -24.85 3.44
N SER A 247 -17.61 -25.62 4.45
CA SER A 247 -18.53 -26.33 5.30
C SER A 247 -17.92 -26.57 6.67
N LYS A 248 -18.72 -26.57 7.73
CA LYS A 248 -18.30 -26.89 9.11
C LYS A 248 -17.03 -26.15 9.57
N GLY A 249 -16.84 -24.89 9.12
CA GLY A 249 -15.70 -24.05 9.50
C GLY A 249 -14.40 -24.32 8.74
N ILE A 250 -14.45 -24.98 7.60
CA ILE A 250 -13.31 -25.17 6.70
C ILE A 250 -13.69 -24.85 5.26
N VAL A 251 -12.76 -24.26 4.51
CA VAL A 251 -12.85 -24.18 3.04
C VAL A 251 -12.46 -25.54 2.47
N THR A 252 -13.25 -26.04 1.53
CA THR A 252 -13.03 -27.34 0.90
C THR A 252 -12.44 -27.21 -0.50
N ALA A 253 -12.91 -26.21 -1.26
CA ALA A 253 -12.43 -25.95 -2.60
C ALA A 253 -12.76 -24.51 -3.05
N LEU A 254 -12.14 -24.10 -4.15
CA LEU A 254 -12.45 -22.87 -4.89
C LEU A 254 -13.02 -23.22 -6.25
N GLU A 255 -14.09 -22.54 -6.67
CA GLU A 255 -14.48 -22.53 -8.08
C GLU A 255 -13.78 -21.36 -8.77
N ILE A 256 -13.09 -21.65 -9.86
CA ILE A 256 -12.41 -20.65 -10.67
C ILE A 256 -13.06 -20.53 -12.04
N GLN A 257 -13.04 -19.31 -12.56
CA GLN A 257 -13.48 -18.98 -13.90
C GLN A 257 -12.29 -18.49 -14.70
N THR A 258 -12.01 -19.17 -15.80
CA THR A 258 -11.10 -18.69 -16.85
C THR A 258 -11.91 -18.20 -18.06
N ALA A 259 -11.26 -17.76 -19.12
CA ALA A 259 -11.94 -17.35 -20.35
C ALA A 259 -12.76 -18.50 -20.99
N THR A 260 -12.33 -19.75 -20.81
CA THR A 260 -12.84 -20.91 -21.53
C THR A 260 -13.61 -21.91 -20.66
N GLU A 261 -13.31 -21.97 -19.37
CA GLU A 261 -13.85 -23.02 -18.49
C GLU A 261 -14.10 -22.55 -17.05
N ARG A 262 -14.95 -23.32 -16.37
CA ARG A 262 -15.06 -23.32 -14.91
C ARG A 262 -14.49 -24.62 -14.39
N ARG A 263 -13.67 -24.55 -13.37
CA ARG A 263 -13.15 -25.74 -12.69
C ARG A 263 -13.03 -25.55 -11.20
N ARG A 264 -12.95 -26.64 -10.48
CA ARG A 264 -12.83 -26.70 -9.02
C ARG A 264 -11.37 -27.01 -8.66
N ILE A 265 -10.84 -26.25 -7.69
CA ILE A 265 -9.50 -26.47 -7.10
C ILE A 265 -9.69 -26.78 -5.63
N ALA A 266 -9.43 -28.01 -5.24
CA ALA A 266 -9.43 -28.42 -3.83
C ALA A 266 -8.09 -28.07 -3.16
N GLY A 267 -8.09 -27.99 -1.84
CA GLY A 267 -6.89 -27.73 -1.04
C GLY A 267 -7.13 -28.00 0.43
N THR A 268 -6.05 -28.14 1.19
CA THR A 268 -6.12 -28.28 2.65
C THR A 268 -6.00 -26.95 3.37
N HIS A 269 -5.30 -25.99 2.78
CA HIS A 269 -5.09 -24.63 3.31
C HIS A 269 -5.26 -23.59 2.21
N PHE A 270 -5.84 -22.45 2.56
CA PHE A 270 -6.12 -21.38 1.62
C PHE A 270 -5.58 -20.06 2.15
N ILE A 271 -4.76 -19.37 1.35
CA ILE A 271 -4.23 -18.03 1.64
C ILE A 271 -4.92 -17.05 0.68
N SER A 272 -5.62 -16.06 1.20
CA SER A 272 -6.34 -15.08 0.38
C SER A 272 -5.77 -13.68 0.50
N THR A 273 -5.40 -13.10 -0.65
CA THR A 273 -5.09 -11.67 -0.79
C THR A 273 -6.25 -10.89 -1.44
N MET A 274 -7.32 -11.60 -1.80
CA MET A 274 -8.53 -11.03 -2.39
C MET A 274 -9.14 -9.97 -1.47
N PRO A 275 -9.71 -8.87 -2.00
CA PRO A 275 -10.45 -7.91 -1.19
C PRO A 275 -11.46 -8.60 -0.30
N ILE A 276 -11.39 -8.34 1.01
CA ILE A 276 -12.20 -9.07 2.01
C ILE A 276 -13.71 -8.95 1.75
N ARG A 277 -14.15 -7.82 1.17
CA ARG A 277 -15.53 -7.61 0.73
C ARG A 277 -15.92 -8.65 -0.33
N GLU A 278 -15.10 -8.82 -1.36
CA GLU A 278 -15.35 -9.80 -2.41
C GLU A 278 -15.29 -11.24 -1.90
N LEU A 279 -14.37 -11.53 -0.98
CA LEU A 279 -14.25 -12.84 -0.35
C LEU A 279 -15.56 -13.23 0.33
N ILE A 280 -16.15 -12.33 1.13
CA ILE A 280 -17.42 -12.58 1.82
C ILE A 280 -18.57 -12.81 0.84
N GLN A 281 -18.59 -12.07 -0.28
CA GLN A 281 -19.63 -12.20 -1.30
C GLN A 281 -19.53 -13.53 -2.09
N LYS A 282 -18.31 -14.11 -2.16
CA LYS A 282 -18.06 -15.35 -2.91
C LYS A 282 -18.16 -16.63 -2.07
N LEU A 283 -18.44 -16.53 -0.80
CA LEU A 283 -18.66 -17.72 0.07
C LEU A 283 -19.91 -18.49 -0.34
N ASP A 284 -19.78 -19.81 -0.46
CA ASP A 284 -20.87 -20.74 -0.74
C ASP A 284 -20.80 -21.93 0.24
N PRO A 285 -21.79 -22.08 1.17
CA PRO A 285 -22.99 -21.26 1.35
C PRO A 285 -22.69 -19.82 1.75
N PRO A 286 -23.61 -18.88 1.47
CA PRO A 286 -23.40 -17.46 1.76
C PRO A 286 -23.15 -17.21 3.25
N ALA A 287 -22.27 -16.26 3.57
CA ALA A 287 -22.08 -15.76 4.93
C ALA A 287 -23.40 -15.19 5.51
N PRO A 288 -23.55 -15.16 6.84
CA PRO A 288 -24.70 -14.54 7.48
C PRO A 288 -25.00 -13.13 6.97
N LEU A 289 -26.28 -12.76 6.90
CA LEU A 289 -26.71 -11.46 6.33
C LEU A 289 -26.01 -10.26 6.99
N GLU A 290 -25.84 -10.30 8.31
CA GLU A 290 -25.14 -9.28 9.07
C GLU A 290 -23.67 -9.12 8.60
N THR A 291 -22.95 -10.23 8.42
CA THR A 291 -21.58 -10.25 7.92
C THR A 291 -21.49 -9.69 6.50
N ARG A 292 -22.43 -10.05 5.62
CA ARG A 292 -22.48 -9.53 4.25
C ARG A 292 -22.73 -8.02 4.23
N ARG A 293 -23.70 -7.54 5.02
CA ARG A 293 -23.98 -6.10 5.17
C ARG A 293 -22.79 -5.33 5.75
N ALA A 294 -22.05 -5.93 6.67
CA ALA A 294 -20.82 -5.34 7.20
C ALA A 294 -19.73 -5.29 6.11
N ALA A 295 -19.54 -6.36 5.35
CA ALA A 295 -18.58 -6.40 4.25
C ALA A 295 -18.89 -5.35 3.16
N ASP A 296 -20.16 -5.10 2.86
CA ASP A 296 -20.58 -4.08 1.87
C ASP A 296 -20.22 -2.65 2.28
N LYS A 297 -20.02 -2.38 3.58
CA LYS A 297 -19.56 -1.08 4.10
C LYS A 297 -18.03 -0.88 3.99
N LEU A 298 -17.27 -1.92 3.65
CA LEU A 298 -15.83 -1.85 3.47
C LEU A 298 -15.49 -1.31 2.07
N ASN A 299 -15.27 -0.02 1.97
CA ASN A 299 -15.04 0.68 0.72
C ASN A 299 -13.55 0.71 0.33
N TYR A 300 -13.31 0.86 -0.95
CA TYR A 300 -11.97 1.01 -1.53
C TYR A 300 -11.91 2.26 -2.40
N ARG A 301 -10.74 2.86 -2.45
CA ARG A 301 -10.39 3.93 -3.37
C ARG A 301 -9.65 3.35 -4.55
N ASP A 302 -10.00 3.78 -5.74
CA ASP A 302 -9.40 3.36 -6.99
C ASP A 302 -8.33 4.35 -7.45
N PHE A 303 -7.56 3.95 -8.43
CA PHE A 303 -6.36 4.67 -8.80
C PHE A 303 -6.09 4.60 -10.30
N ILE A 304 -5.72 5.73 -10.88
CA ILE A 304 -5.31 5.81 -12.28
C ILE A 304 -3.90 6.35 -12.33
N THR A 305 -3.01 5.64 -13.03
CA THR A 305 -1.70 6.15 -13.41
C THR A 305 -1.71 6.48 -14.89
N VAL A 306 -1.36 7.72 -15.23
CA VAL A 306 -1.13 8.15 -16.60
C VAL A 306 0.36 8.32 -16.81
N ALA A 307 0.96 7.40 -17.56
CA ALA A 307 2.35 7.53 -17.97
C ALA A 307 2.41 8.48 -19.18
N LEU A 308 3.19 9.55 -19.09
CA LEU A 308 3.48 10.46 -20.18
C LEU A 308 4.97 10.33 -20.58
N ILE A 309 5.22 10.11 -21.87
CA ILE A 309 6.55 10.05 -22.45
C ILE A 309 6.84 11.41 -23.10
N LEU A 310 7.89 12.09 -22.62
CA LEU A 310 8.26 13.43 -23.05
C LEU A 310 9.61 13.42 -23.76
N ASP A 311 9.70 14.21 -24.81
CA ASP A 311 10.93 14.47 -25.55
C ASP A 311 11.81 15.51 -24.83
N LYS A 312 12.23 15.14 -23.62
CA LYS A 312 13.10 15.91 -22.73
C LYS A 312 13.93 14.96 -21.89
N SER A 313 15.24 15.20 -21.86
CA SER A 313 16.15 14.40 -21.04
C SER A 313 15.94 14.62 -19.55
N ASP A 314 15.68 15.85 -19.14
CA ASP A 314 15.55 16.25 -17.75
C ASP A 314 14.42 17.25 -17.55
N LEU A 315 13.66 17.10 -16.45
CA LEU A 315 12.58 18.01 -16.09
C LEU A 315 12.80 18.59 -14.67
N PHE A 316 12.72 17.73 -13.68
CA PHE A 316 12.94 18.08 -12.27
C PHE A 316 13.66 16.93 -11.56
N PRO A 317 14.40 17.21 -10.46
CA PRO A 317 15.25 16.20 -9.82
C PRO A 317 14.51 15.27 -8.86
N ASP A 318 13.22 15.53 -8.58
CA ASP A 318 12.44 14.75 -7.62
C ASP A 318 12.14 13.35 -8.16
N ASN A 319 12.14 12.36 -7.25
CA ASN A 319 11.58 11.04 -7.56
C ASN A 319 10.07 11.16 -7.72
N TRP A 320 9.41 11.96 -6.83
CA TRP A 320 8.00 12.30 -6.95
C TRP A 320 7.68 13.65 -6.29
N ILE A 321 6.59 14.26 -6.74
CA ILE A 321 6.07 15.53 -6.24
C ILE A 321 4.62 15.31 -5.78
N TYR A 322 4.31 15.76 -4.56
CA TYR A 322 2.94 15.81 -4.05
C TYR A 322 2.25 17.08 -4.53
N ILE A 323 1.12 16.97 -5.21
CA ILE A 323 0.40 18.10 -5.82
C ILE A 323 -0.74 18.54 -4.91
N HIS A 324 -0.49 19.59 -4.14
CA HIS A 324 -1.47 20.21 -3.24
C HIS A 324 -2.27 21.34 -3.90
N ASP A 325 -1.99 21.63 -5.16
CA ASP A 325 -2.65 22.69 -5.91
C ASP A 325 -4.12 22.29 -6.21
N PRO A 326 -5.12 23.10 -5.78
CA PRO A 326 -6.54 22.77 -6.00
C PRO A 326 -7.02 22.94 -7.44
N ARG A 327 -6.24 23.61 -8.30
CA ARG A 327 -6.61 23.87 -9.71
C ARG A 327 -6.59 22.62 -10.59
N VAL A 328 -5.84 21.60 -10.19
CA VAL A 328 -5.64 20.35 -10.93
C VAL A 328 -6.15 19.15 -10.13
N ARG A 329 -6.50 18.07 -10.83
CA ARG A 329 -6.98 16.82 -10.23
C ARG A 329 -5.85 15.87 -9.87
N VAL A 330 -4.71 15.96 -10.57
CA VAL A 330 -3.53 15.12 -10.27
C VAL A 330 -3.12 15.29 -8.81
N GLY A 331 -2.89 14.16 -8.13
CA GLY A 331 -2.49 14.14 -6.72
C GLY A 331 -0.99 14.00 -6.54
N ARG A 332 -0.30 13.27 -7.43
CA ARG A 332 1.13 13.06 -7.36
C ARG A 332 1.71 12.89 -8.77
N ILE A 333 2.94 13.36 -8.96
CA ILE A 333 3.68 13.17 -10.21
C ILE A 333 4.99 12.48 -9.87
N GLN A 334 5.27 11.35 -10.53
CA GLN A 334 6.51 10.61 -10.43
C GLN A 334 7.38 10.85 -11.66
N ASN A 335 8.71 10.89 -11.48
CA ASN A 335 9.67 10.85 -12.57
C ASN A 335 10.41 9.52 -12.52
N PHE A 336 9.98 8.56 -13.31
CA PHE A 336 10.50 7.19 -13.27
C PHE A 336 11.98 7.11 -13.61
N LYS A 337 12.50 8.00 -14.46
CA LYS A 337 13.92 8.08 -14.76
C LYS A 337 14.77 8.38 -13.51
N ASN A 338 14.23 9.18 -12.57
CA ASN A 338 14.90 9.49 -11.30
C ASN A 338 14.85 8.33 -10.29
N TRP A 339 13.89 7.41 -10.44
CA TRP A 339 13.86 6.16 -9.67
C TRP A 339 14.94 5.20 -10.21
N SER A 340 14.99 5.02 -11.52
CA SER A 340 16.04 4.27 -12.18
C SER A 340 16.21 4.71 -13.63
N PRO A 341 17.44 4.95 -14.11
CA PRO A 341 17.69 5.21 -15.52
C PRO A 341 17.21 4.08 -16.44
N GLN A 342 17.18 2.84 -15.93
CA GLN A 342 16.73 1.67 -16.71
C GLN A 342 15.20 1.61 -16.92
N MET A 343 14.44 2.50 -16.28
CA MET A 343 13.00 2.64 -16.53
C MET A 343 12.71 3.34 -17.87
N VAL A 344 13.68 4.06 -18.44
CA VAL A 344 13.52 4.81 -19.68
C VAL A 344 14.57 4.34 -20.69
N PRO A 345 14.16 3.76 -21.82
CA PRO A 345 15.09 3.16 -22.79
C PRO A 345 15.93 4.21 -23.54
N ASP A 346 15.39 5.42 -23.74
CA ASP A 346 16.05 6.53 -24.42
C ASP A 346 16.48 7.61 -23.40
N PRO A 347 17.78 7.82 -23.16
CA PRO A 347 18.26 8.82 -22.22
C PRO A 347 17.89 10.26 -22.60
N GLY A 348 17.57 10.55 -23.85
CA GLY A 348 17.06 11.83 -24.32
C GLY A 348 15.62 12.13 -23.90
N LYS A 349 14.91 11.13 -23.35
CA LYS A 349 13.51 11.23 -22.97
C LYS A 349 13.29 11.07 -21.48
N THR A 350 12.07 11.41 -21.04
CA THR A 350 11.61 11.21 -19.67
C THR A 350 10.25 10.53 -19.67
N CYS A 351 10.00 9.65 -18.70
CA CYS A 351 8.69 9.07 -18.43
C CYS A 351 8.17 9.56 -17.08
N LEU A 352 7.05 10.29 -17.10
CA LEU A 352 6.36 10.75 -15.89
C LEU A 352 5.13 9.89 -15.63
N GLY A 353 4.82 9.64 -14.36
CA GLY A 353 3.58 9.02 -13.92
C GLY A 353 2.71 10.04 -13.20
N LEU A 354 1.59 10.42 -13.79
CA LEU A 354 0.60 11.29 -13.16
C LEU A 354 -0.47 10.43 -12.50
N GLU A 355 -0.69 10.63 -11.21
CA GLU A 355 -1.54 9.80 -10.37
C GLU A 355 -2.85 10.49 -10.02
N TYR A 356 -3.95 9.83 -10.34
CA TYR A 356 -5.30 10.26 -10.07
C TYR A 356 -5.99 9.27 -9.14
N PHE A 357 -6.65 9.78 -8.11
CA PHE A 357 -7.42 9.00 -7.16
C PHE A 357 -8.91 9.18 -7.47
N CYS A 358 -9.64 8.09 -7.64
CA CYS A 358 -11.04 8.11 -8.04
C CYS A 358 -11.81 6.97 -7.36
N PHE A 359 -13.10 6.89 -7.60
CA PHE A 359 -13.91 5.70 -7.34
C PHE A 359 -14.31 5.07 -8.68
N GLU A 360 -14.49 3.76 -8.70
CA GLU A 360 -15.10 3.08 -9.83
C GLU A 360 -16.47 3.68 -10.12
N GLY A 361 -16.69 4.13 -11.36
CA GLY A 361 -17.90 4.87 -11.76
C GLY A 361 -17.78 6.39 -11.75
N ASP A 362 -16.73 6.97 -11.16
CA ASP A 362 -16.47 8.41 -11.27
C ASP A 362 -16.24 8.83 -12.73
N ASP A 363 -16.36 10.14 -13.00
CA ASP A 363 -16.05 10.73 -14.30
C ASP A 363 -14.62 10.48 -14.77
N LEU A 364 -13.62 10.49 -13.86
CA LEU A 364 -12.25 10.10 -14.18
C LEU A 364 -12.13 8.63 -14.54
N TRP A 365 -12.82 7.73 -13.80
CA TRP A 365 -12.74 6.30 -14.04
C TRP A 365 -13.33 5.90 -15.38
N THR A 366 -14.45 6.52 -15.76
CA THR A 366 -15.18 6.24 -16.99
C THR A 366 -14.68 7.01 -18.21
N MET A 367 -13.83 8.03 -17.99
CA MET A 367 -13.27 8.86 -19.06
C MET A 367 -12.43 8.02 -20.04
N PRO A 368 -12.57 8.20 -21.35
CA PRO A 368 -11.73 7.53 -22.34
C PRO A 368 -10.23 7.82 -22.15
N ASP A 369 -9.38 6.83 -22.42
CA ASP A 369 -7.93 6.93 -22.21
C ASP A 369 -7.31 8.16 -22.86
N HIS A 370 -7.69 8.46 -24.11
CA HIS A 370 -7.15 9.61 -24.82
C HIS A 370 -7.54 10.97 -24.19
N GLU A 371 -8.68 11.04 -23.52
CA GLU A 371 -9.10 12.22 -22.79
C GLU A 371 -8.37 12.39 -21.47
N ILE A 372 -8.12 11.28 -20.75
CA ILE A 372 -7.29 11.30 -19.54
C ILE A 372 -5.86 11.71 -19.88
N VAL A 373 -5.30 11.23 -21.00
CA VAL A 373 -3.97 11.66 -21.46
C VAL A 373 -3.96 13.14 -21.77
N ARG A 374 -5.00 13.68 -22.45
CA ARG A 374 -5.12 15.12 -22.69
C ARG A 374 -5.25 15.92 -21.39
N LEU A 375 -6.04 15.44 -20.44
CA LEU A 375 -6.17 16.04 -19.11
C LEU A 375 -4.81 16.10 -18.42
N ALA A 376 -4.10 14.98 -18.35
CA ALA A 376 -2.79 14.86 -17.71
C ALA A 376 -1.75 15.80 -18.36
N THR A 377 -1.72 15.88 -19.69
CA THR A 377 -0.85 16.77 -20.46
C THR A 377 -1.16 18.25 -20.16
N ARG A 378 -2.43 18.63 -20.11
CA ARG A 378 -2.85 19.99 -19.76
C ARG A 378 -2.45 20.34 -18.33
N GLU A 379 -2.74 19.48 -17.35
CA GLU A 379 -2.43 19.73 -15.94
C GLU A 379 -0.92 19.80 -15.69
N LEU A 380 -0.12 18.99 -16.40
CA LEU A 380 1.34 19.09 -16.34
C LEU A 380 1.84 20.49 -16.79
N SER A 381 1.24 21.03 -17.85
CA SER A 381 1.58 22.36 -18.37
C SER A 381 1.07 23.47 -17.45
N GLU A 382 -0.14 23.38 -16.92
CA GLU A 382 -0.72 24.34 -15.97
C GLU A 382 0.08 24.44 -14.67
N LEU A 383 0.70 23.35 -14.25
CA LEU A 383 1.62 23.32 -13.11
C LEU A 383 3.01 23.88 -13.45
N GLY A 384 3.34 24.06 -14.73
CA GLY A 384 4.68 24.47 -15.16
C GLY A 384 5.76 23.42 -14.87
N LEU A 385 5.38 22.14 -14.76
CA LEU A 385 6.29 21.03 -14.48
C LEU A 385 6.78 20.32 -15.74
N GLY A 386 6.22 20.65 -16.88
CA GLY A 386 6.58 20.20 -18.22
C GLY A 386 5.79 20.97 -19.25
N ASN A 387 6.18 20.84 -20.51
CA ASN A 387 5.47 21.48 -21.61
C ASN A 387 4.63 20.42 -22.35
N GLY A 388 3.38 20.67 -22.57
CA GLY A 388 2.48 19.75 -23.29
C GLY A 388 2.92 19.45 -24.71
N SER A 389 3.64 20.38 -25.37
CA SER A 389 4.22 20.15 -26.69
C SER A 389 5.33 19.09 -26.71
N ASP A 390 5.98 18.83 -25.57
CA ASP A 390 7.03 17.82 -25.46
C ASP A 390 6.47 16.40 -25.23
N VAL A 391 5.16 16.27 -24.93
CA VAL A 391 4.49 14.98 -24.73
C VAL A 391 4.29 14.28 -26.07
N GLN A 392 4.96 13.16 -26.25
CA GLN A 392 4.87 12.35 -27.48
C GLN A 392 3.77 11.29 -27.40
N GLU A 393 3.68 10.62 -26.25
CA GLU A 393 2.74 9.54 -26.03
C GLU A 393 2.26 9.51 -24.58
N GLY A 394 1.09 8.90 -24.38
CA GLY A 394 0.53 8.63 -23.06
C GLY A 394 -0.07 7.23 -22.96
N ARG A 395 0.05 6.62 -21.77
CA ARG A 395 -0.56 5.33 -21.45
C ARG A 395 -1.33 5.41 -20.14
N VAL A 396 -2.58 4.94 -20.14
CA VAL A 396 -3.44 4.91 -18.95
C VAL A 396 -3.47 3.50 -18.37
N VAL A 397 -3.34 3.41 -17.06
CA VAL A 397 -3.54 2.17 -16.30
C VAL A 397 -4.51 2.46 -15.15
N ARG A 398 -5.65 1.76 -15.14
CA ARG A 398 -6.63 1.78 -14.06
C ARG A 398 -6.37 0.63 -13.11
N MET A 399 -6.35 0.92 -11.82
CA MET A 399 -6.19 -0.07 -10.78
C MET A 399 -7.35 0.05 -9.78
N PRO A 400 -8.30 -0.89 -9.82
CA PRO A 400 -9.40 -0.92 -8.86
C PRO A 400 -8.89 -1.33 -7.48
N GLN A 401 -9.59 -0.88 -6.44
CA GLN A 401 -9.40 -1.28 -5.05
C GLN A 401 -7.95 -1.09 -4.54
N ALA A 402 -7.33 0.04 -4.91
CA ALA A 402 -5.94 0.31 -4.58
C ALA A 402 -5.72 0.61 -3.09
N TYR A 403 -6.69 1.27 -2.45
CA TYR A 403 -6.60 1.68 -1.04
C TYR A 403 -7.88 1.38 -0.28
N PRO A 404 -7.81 0.71 0.90
CA PRO A 404 -8.96 0.61 1.79
C PRO A 404 -9.32 2.00 2.34
N VAL A 405 -10.61 2.35 2.35
CA VAL A 405 -11.11 3.62 2.89
C VAL A 405 -11.41 3.45 4.38
N TYR A 406 -10.97 4.42 5.19
CA TYR A 406 -11.14 4.41 6.65
C TYR A 406 -12.17 5.46 7.05
N ASP A 407 -13.42 5.22 6.68
CA ASP A 407 -14.57 6.02 7.10
C ASP A 407 -15.07 5.66 8.51
N SER A 408 -16.13 6.29 8.96
CA SER A 408 -16.72 6.05 10.28
C SER A 408 -17.23 4.62 10.50
N ASN A 409 -17.56 3.90 9.45
CA ASN A 409 -18.08 2.53 9.52
C ASN A 409 -16.99 1.44 9.54
N HIS A 410 -15.77 1.78 9.11
CA HIS A 410 -14.69 0.84 8.85
C HIS A 410 -14.40 -0.11 10.03
N LEU A 411 -14.20 0.42 11.24
CA LEU A 411 -13.77 -0.39 12.40
C LEU A 411 -14.83 -1.42 12.82
N GLU A 412 -16.09 -1.01 12.86
CA GLU A 412 -17.19 -1.89 13.24
C GLU A 412 -17.45 -2.97 12.18
N ALA A 413 -17.49 -2.55 10.92
CA ALA A 413 -17.67 -3.45 9.79
C ALA A 413 -16.56 -4.51 9.72
N LEU A 414 -15.30 -4.08 9.84
CA LEU A 414 -14.17 -5.00 9.84
C LEU A 414 -14.19 -5.97 11.03
N ARG A 415 -14.61 -5.52 12.23
CA ARG A 415 -14.78 -6.37 13.42
C ARG A 415 -15.80 -7.47 13.17
N THR A 416 -16.98 -7.13 12.64
CA THR A 416 -18.05 -8.09 12.33
C THR A 416 -17.59 -9.14 11.33
N VAL A 417 -16.95 -8.71 10.24
CA VAL A 417 -16.43 -9.62 9.21
C VAL A 417 -15.36 -10.54 9.80
N ARG A 418 -14.42 -10.00 10.60
CA ARG A 418 -13.35 -10.78 11.26
C ARG A 418 -13.89 -11.84 12.20
N GLN A 419 -14.89 -11.49 13.02
CA GLN A 419 -15.52 -12.43 13.96
C GLN A 419 -16.13 -13.65 13.25
N PHE A 420 -16.68 -13.44 12.06
CA PHE A 420 -17.17 -14.54 11.23
C PHE A 420 -16.03 -15.36 10.64
N LEU A 421 -15.06 -14.72 9.98
CA LEU A 421 -13.95 -15.38 9.29
C LEU A 421 -13.03 -16.17 10.24
N ASN A 422 -12.88 -15.74 11.48
CA ASN A 422 -12.13 -16.49 12.51
C ASN A 422 -12.70 -17.88 12.81
N LYS A 423 -13.95 -18.17 12.39
CA LYS A 423 -14.55 -19.50 12.50
C LYS A 423 -14.08 -20.45 11.39
N ILE A 424 -13.45 -19.94 10.33
CA ILE A 424 -12.92 -20.72 9.21
C ILE A 424 -11.43 -20.95 9.44
N THR A 425 -11.07 -22.18 9.85
CA THR A 425 -9.76 -22.47 10.44
C THR A 425 -8.62 -22.66 9.45
N ASN A 426 -8.90 -22.95 8.19
CA ASN A 426 -7.90 -23.18 7.13
C ASN A 426 -7.82 -22.06 6.08
N LEU A 427 -8.42 -20.90 6.37
CA LEU A 427 -8.41 -19.72 5.52
C LEU A 427 -7.59 -18.60 6.19
N TYR A 428 -6.53 -18.16 5.54
CA TYR A 428 -5.61 -17.13 6.01
C TYR A 428 -5.75 -15.88 5.14
N LEU A 429 -6.11 -14.76 5.76
CA LEU A 429 -6.23 -13.47 5.08
C LEU A 429 -4.94 -12.70 5.25
N VAL A 430 -4.35 -12.27 4.14
CA VAL A 430 -3.05 -11.58 4.13
C VAL A 430 -3.03 -10.40 3.16
N GLY A 431 -2.08 -9.51 3.35
CA GLY A 431 -1.88 -8.35 2.47
C GLY A 431 -2.87 -7.21 2.70
N ARG A 432 -2.77 -6.18 1.87
CA ARG A 432 -3.55 -4.94 2.00
C ARG A 432 -5.06 -5.20 1.87
N ASN A 433 -5.48 -5.80 0.77
CA ASN A 433 -6.88 -5.96 0.44
C ASN A 433 -7.52 -7.15 1.15
N GLY A 434 -6.78 -8.25 1.36
CA GLY A 434 -7.25 -9.40 2.11
C GLY A 434 -7.57 -9.09 3.57
N MET A 435 -6.90 -8.09 4.14
CA MET A 435 -7.10 -7.65 5.52
C MET A 435 -7.86 -6.31 5.63
N HIS A 436 -8.16 -5.66 4.53
CA HIS A 436 -8.68 -4.28 4.52
C HIS A 436 -7.86 -3.34 5.42
N LYS A 437 -6.54 -3.45 5.32
CA LYS A 437 -5.56 -2.63 6.06
C LYS A 437 -4.64 -1.91 5.08
N TYR A 438 -4.27 -0.66 5.38
CA TYR A 438 -3.32 0.09 4.57
C TYR A 438 -1.87 -0.41 4.75
N ASN A 439 -1.65 -1.66 4.44
CA ASN A 439 -0.34 -2.28 4.47
C ASN A 439 0.53 -1.77 3.32
N ASN A 440 1.79 -1.42 3.62
CA ASN A 440 2.81 -1.29 2.60
C ASN A 440 3.24 -2.69 2.14
N GLN A 441 4.10 -2.74 1.13
CA GLN A 441 4.53 -4.02 0.55
C GLN A 441 5.23 -4.92 1.59
N ASP A 442 6.08 -4.38 2.45
CA ASP A 442 6.79 -5.13 3.50
C ASP A 442 5.83 -5.70 4.57
N HIS A 443 4.84 -4.93 5.01
CA HIS A 443 3.80 -5.42 5.92
C HIS A 443 2.95 -6.52 5.25
N SER A 444 2.63 -6.36 3.96
CA SER A 444 1.91 -7.38 3.19
C SER A 444 2.73 -8.68 3.09
N MET A 445 4.04 -8.59 2.89
CA MET A 445 4.97 -9.71 2.91
C MET A 445 5.02 -10.38 4.29
N LEU A 446 5.14 -9.59 5.36
CA LEU A 446 5.16 -10.13 6.72
C LEU A 446 3.90 -10.91 7.05
N THR A 447 2.70 -10.40 6.68
CA THR A 447 1.45 -11.14 6.91
C THR A 447 1.44 -12.50 6.23
N ALA A 448 2.03 -12.59 5.04
CA ALA A 448 2.15 -13.83 4.31
C ALA A 448 3.17 -14.80 4.96
N MET A 449 4.32 -14.29 5.42
CA MET A 449 5.30 -15.09 6.16
C MET A 449 4.68 -15.72 7.41
N LEU A 450 3.95 -14.93 8.20
CA LEU A 450 3.25 -15.41 9.39
C LEU A 450 2.15 -16.45 9.08
N ALA A 451 1.45 -16.27 7.96
CA ALA A 451 0.46 -17.26 7.50
C ALA A 451 1.11 -18.60 7.18
N VAL A 452 2.26 -18.58 6.51
CA VAL A 452 3.02 -19.81 6.20
C VAL A 452 3.56 -20.47 7.46
N GLU A 453 4.08 -19.72 8.42
CA GLU A 453 4.48 -20.25 9.72
C GLU A 453 3.30 -20.89 10.46
N ASN A 454 2.11 -20.27 10.41
CA ASN A 454 0.91 -20.85 11.00
C ASN A 454 0.48 -22.15 10.31
N ILE A 455 0.62 -22.24 8.99
CA ILE A 455 0.39 -23.48 8.25
C ILE A 455 1.37 -24.57 8.71
N GLN A 456 2.61 -24.21 9.07
CA GLN A 456 3.62 -25.13 9.57
C GLN A 456 3.44 -25.49 11.06
N GLY A 457 2.50 -24.88 11.75
CA GLY A 457 2.14 -25.22 13.14
C GLY A 457 2.41 -24.11 14.15
N ALA A 458 2.90 -22.94 13.73
CA ALA A 458 2.96 -21.76 14.59
C ALA A 458 1.57 -21.21 14.91
N ASN A 459 1.50 -20.20 15.78
CA ASN A 459 0.24 -19.58 16.20
C ASN A 459 0.41 -18.06 16.35
N TYR A 460 0.65 -17.39 15.22
CA TYR A 460 0.75 -15.93 15.17
C TYR A 460 -0.60 -15.30 14.91
N ASP A 461 -0.92 -14.21 15.60
CA ASP A 461 -2.05 -13.35 15.21
C ASP A 461 -1.60 -12.42 14.08
N ILE A 462 -1.88 -12.81 12.83
CA ILE A 462 -1.52 -12.06 11.62
C ILE A 462 -2.12 -10.64 11.65
N TRP A 463 -3.23 -10.44 12.37
CA TRP A 463 -3.91 -9.16 12.49
C TRP A 463 -3.16 -8.14 13.37
N GLN A 464 -2.18 -8.58 14.16
CA GLN A 464 -1.29 -7.70 14.93
C GLN A 464 -0.23 -7.01 14.05
N VAL A 465 -0.02 -7.46 12.83
CA VAL A 465 0.80 -6.73 11.86
C VAL A 465 0.12 -5.40 11.58
N ASN A 466 0.74 -4.32 12.01
CA ASN A 466 0.13 -3.00 11.99
C ASN A 466 1.05 -1.96 11.34
N ALA A 467 0.74 -1.62 10.09
CA ALA A 467 1.36 -0.50 9.39
C ALA A 467 0.94 0.85 9.98
N ASP A 468 -0.17 0.87 10.72
CA ASP A 468 -0.81 2.11 11.17
C ASP A 468 -0.18 2.64 12.46
N GLU A 469 0.48 1.81 13.29
CA GLU A 469 1.12 2.23 14.55
C GLU A 469 2.55 2.78 14.36
N GLU A 470 3.23 2.43 13.27
CA GLU A 470 4.57 2.92 12.99
C GLU A 470 4.58 3.81 11.74
N PHE A 471 5.05 5.05 11.88
CA PHE A 471 5.32 5.86 10.71
C PHE A 471 6.48 5.22 9.94
N HIS A 472 6.17 4.61 8.83
CA HIS A 472 7.07 3.76 8.04
C HIS A 472 8.38 4.44 7.64
N GLU A 473 8.36 5.76 7.47
CA GLU A 473 9.50 6.57 7.03
C GLU A 473 10.35 7.14 8.19
N GLU A 474 10.04 6.86 9.46
CA GLU A 474 10.86 7.36 10.58
C GLU A 474 12.07 6.47 10.85
N ILE A 475 13.27 7.07 10.85
CA ILE A 475 14.48 6.43 11.38
C ILE A 475 14.46 6.58 12.91
N ARG A 476 14.47 5.46 13.64
CA ARG A 476 14.70 5.49 15.09
C ARG A 476 16.16 5.89 15.35
N THR A 477 16.39 7.08 15.93
CA THR A 477 17.71 7.62 16.27
C THR A 477 18.38 6.97 17.49
N LYS A 478 17.72 6.04 18.18
CA LYS A 478 18.34 5.20 19.19
C LYS A 478 18.25 3.77 18.70
N ALA A 479 19.40 3.23 18.36
CA ALA A 479 19.61 1.80 18.24
C ALA A 479 19.39 1.13 19.63
N GLY A 480 18.10 0.93 19.96
CA GLY A 480 17.77 -0.22 20.77
C GLY A 480 18.03 -1.44 19.89
N PRO A 481 18.39 -2.59 20.46
CA PRO A 481 18.59 -3.79 19.68
C PRO A 481 17.40 -3.93 18.75
N VAL A 482 17.65 -4.12 17.44
CA VAL A 482 16.66 -4.61 16.49
C VAL A 482 16.00 -5.74 17.25
N LYS A 483 14.69 -5.65 17.52
CA LYS A 483 14.01 -6.73 18.23
C LYS A 483 14.14 -7.94 17.32
N GLU A 484 15.18 -8.75 17.58
CA GLU A 484 15.41 -10.03 16.94
C GLU A 484 14.22 -10.96 17.11
N ASP A 485 13.33 -10.63 18.02
CA ASP A 485 12.15 -11.42 18.38
C ASP A 485 10.82 -10.68 18.17
N MET A 486 10.65 -10.07 16.97
CA MET A 486 9.35 -9.54 16.60
C MET A 486 8.31 -10.67 16.47
N PHE A 487 8.72 -11.87 16.08
CA PHE A 487 7.87 -13.05 16.06
C PHE A 487 7.37 -13.44 17.46
N ALA A 488 8.18 -13.26 18.51
CA ALA A 488 7.73 -13.50 19.88
C ALA A 488 6.62 -12.53 20.33
N THR A 489 6.68 -11.27 19.92
CA THR A 489 5.63 -10.29 20.25
C THR A 489 4.34 -10.49 19.46
N LEU A 490 4.38 -11.23 18.36
CA LEU A 490 3.22 -11.53 17.50
C LEU A 490 2.56 -12.87 17.83
N ARG A 491 3.07 -13.63 18.81
CA ARG A 491 2.43 -14.87 19.25
C ARG A 491 1.04 -14.58 19.79
N SER A 492 0.06 -15.30 19.30
CA SER A 492 -1.31 -15.17 19.77
C SER A 492 -1.40 -15.61 21.23
N THR A 493 -1.95 -14.77 22.09
CA THR A 493 -2.27 -15.09 23.48
C THR A 493 -3.61 -15.83 23.62
N GLN A 494 -4.39 -15.93 22.54
CA GLN A 494 -5.62 -16.70 22.56
C GLN A 494 -5.32 -18.21 22.52
N PRO A 495 -5.96 -19.03 23.37
CA PRO A 495 -5.87 -20.46 23.25
C PRO A 495 -6.33 -20.86 21.85
N ARG A 496 -5.52 -21.69 21.17
CA ARG A 496 -5.98 -22.32 19.93
C ARG A 496 -7.31 -23.02 20.19
N VAL A 497 -8.28 -22.74 19.37
CA VAL A 497 -9.28 -23.77 19.05
C VAL A 497 -8.45 -24.98 18.61
N PRO A 498 -8.61 -26.17 19.21
CA PRO A 498 -7.75 -27.31 18.93
C PRO A 498 -7.64 -27.46 17.43
N THR A 499 -6.43 -27.38 16.90
CA THR A 499 -6.18 -27.64 15.49
C THR A 499 -6.72 -29.05 15.25
N ARG A 500 -7.80 -29.13 14.48
CA ARG A 500 -8.22 -30.41 13.95
C ARG A 500 -6.99 -30.95 13.24
N THR A 501 -6.53 -32.11 13.67
CA THR A 501 -5.40 -32.79 13.04
C THR A 501 -5.67 -32.85 11.54
N GLU A 502 -4.65 -32.79 10.69
CA GLU A 502 -4.78 -32.91 9.22
C GLU A 502 -5.68 -34.09 8.81
N GLN A 503 -5.71 -35.14 9.62
CA GLN A 503 -6.64 -36.29 9.47
C GLN A 503 -8.11 -35.89 9.64
N SER A 504 -8.44 -34.96 10.55
CA SER A 504 -9.82 -34.51 10.73
C SER A 504 -10.27 -33.55 9.60
N ILE A 505 -9.34 -32.78 9.02
CA ILE A 505 -9.62 -31.96 7.83
C ILE A 505 -9.85 -32.89 6.62
N LYS A 506 -9.00 -33.88 6.38
CA LYS A 506 -9.18 -34.86 5.31
C LYS A 506 -10.48 -35.66 5.45
N ARG A 507 -10.83 -36.08 6.68
CA ARG A 507 -12.07 -36.79 6.94
C ARG A 507 -13.30 -35.94 6.62
N GLN A 508 -13.26 -34.64 6.91
CA GLN A 508 -14.35 -33.72 6.56
C GLN A 508 -14.39 -33.36 5.08
N LEU A 509 -13.25 -33.33 4.39
CA LEU A 509 -13.21 -33.16 2.93
C LEU A 509 -13.82 -34.36 2.20
N ASN A 510 -13.56 -35.58 2.69
CA ASN A 510 -14.14 -36.82 2.14
C ASN A 510 -15.62 -37.05 2.49
N GLU A 511 -16.17 -36.38 3.51
CA GLU A 511 -17.58 -36.40 3.87
C GLU A 511 -18.44 -35.37 3.12
N CYS A 512 -17.81 -34.55 2.28
CA CYS A 512 -18.42 -33.48 1.46
C CYS A 512 -18.46 -33.79 -0.05
N ASP A 513 -17.86 -34.92 -0.51
CA ASP A 513 -18.02 -35.52 -1.83
C ASP A 513 -19.22 -36.48 -1.83
#